data_808de071bda491c14a59ee982ca7c31f
#
_entry.id   808de071bda491c14a59ee982ca7c31f
#
_cell.length_a   1.000
_cell.length_b   1.000
_cell.length_c   1.000
_cell.angle_alpha   90.00
_cell.angle_beta   90.00
_cell.angle_gamma   90.00
#
_symmetry.space_group_name_H-M   'P 1'
#
loop_
_entity.id
_entity.type
_entity.pdbx_description
1 polymer ?
#
loop_
_entity_poly.entity_id
_entity_poly.type
_entity_poly.pdbx_seq_one_letter_code
_entity_poly.pdbx_strand_id
1 'polypeptide(L)'
;VEQNEAASATQAEWLATFARGLLWTEAEILVDRPDRSDDYPDSAFMTFIHDAHAQPRESAVIQTAYLIPNGQTVANLERLTSAGATLRILTNSAKSNNHSSVHAYYAGYRKALLTTGVDLYELQGKGSLAAYLDRVGEDAHAGLHTKAMVIDNRVAVIGSYNMDPRSRVWNSEIALIVRNPDFARQVLQEMERDFAPEASWRLSLDDTGALVWTGESEDELVQLTKDPGSSWWDRFLWGMLRLLPLENEL
;
A
#
# COMPACT_ATOMS: atom_id res chain seq x y z
N VAL A 1 -7.40 -5.14 -45.36
CA VAL A 1 -8.78 -4.83 -45.00
C VAL A 1 -9.23 -5.77 -43.87
N GLU A 2 -9.10 -7.09 -43.97
CA GLU A 2 -9.51 -8.06 -42.94
C GLU A 2 -8.82 -7.88 -41.59
N GLN A 3 -7.53 -7.49 -41.53
CA GLN A 3 -6.81 -7.24 -40.26
C GLN A 3 -7.34 -6.00 -39.54
N ASN A 4 -7.80 -4.98 -40.25
CA ASN A 4 -8.40 -3.78 -39.66
C ASN A 4 -9.81 -4.03 -39.12
N GLU A 5 -10.58 -4.89 -39.76
CA GLU A 5 -11.94 -5.27 -39.31
C GLU A 5 -11.90 -6.12 -38.05
N ALA A 6 -10.94 -7.09 -37.97
CA ALA A 6 -10.75 -7.89 -36.76
C ALA A 6 -10.27 -7.06 -35.56
N ALA A 7 -9.35 -6.11 -35.78
CA ALA A 7 -8.89 -5.18 -34.74
C ALA A 7 -10.02 -4.25 -34.26
N SER A 8 -10.89 -3.79 -35.16
CA SER A 8 -12.04 -2.95 -34.85
C SER A 8 -13.11 -3.71 -34.05
N ALA A 9 -13.37 -4.97 -34.39
CA ALA A 9 -14.32 -5.82 -33.65
C ALA A 9 -13.82 -6.08 -32.21
N THR A 10 -12.53 -6.40 -32.06
CA THR A 10 -11.89 -6.60 -30.74
C THR A 10 -11.95 -5.34 -29.89
N GLN A 11 -11.74 -4.16 -30.48
CA GLN A 11 -11.85 -2.88 -29.78
C GLN A 11 -13.29 -2.57 -29.37
N ALA A 12 -14.27 -2.86 -30.22
CA ALA A 12 -15.69 -2.66 -29.90
C ALA A 12 -16.16 -3.59 -28.76
N GLU A 13 -15.73 -4.85 -28.77
CA GLU A 13 -16.01 -5.80 -27.69
C GLU A 13 -15.37 -5.39 -26.37
N TRP A 14 -14.13 -4.90 -26.42
CA TRP A 14 -13.45 -4.37 -25.25
C TRP A 14 -14.19 -3.15 -24.69
N LEU A 15 -14.56 -2.18 -25.52
CA LEU A 15 -15.34 -1.01 -25.12
C LEU A 15 -16.71 -1.38 -24.52
N ALA A 16 -17.41 -2.35 -25.12
CA ALA A 16 -18.68 -2.82 -24.61
C ALA A 16 -18.54 -3.54 -23.26
N THR A 17 -17.45 -4.27 -23.05
CA THR A 17 -17.13 -4.93 -21.77
C THR A 17 -16.76 -3.90 -20.71
N PHE A 18 -15.93 -2.93 -21.06
CA PHE A 18 -15.55 -1.82 -20.19
C PHE A 18 -16.77 -1.00 -19.77
N ALA A 19 -17.64 -0.64 -20.72
CA ALA A 19 -18.84 0.14 -20.45
C ALA A 19 -19.84 -0.58 -19.52
N ARG A 20 -19.90 -1.91 -19.57
CA ARG A 20 -20.73 -2.72 -18.65
C ARG A 20 -20.21 -2.73 -17.22
N GLY A 21 -18.89 -2.53 -17.03
CA GLY A 21 -18.25 -2.45 -15.73
C GLY A 21 -18.29 -1.06 -15.09
N LEU A 22 -18.75 -0.04 -15.80
CA LEU A 22 -18.81 1.33 -15.26
C LEU A 22 -19.89 1.45 -14.18
N LEU A 23 -19.49 2.00 -13.04
CA LEU A 23 -20.38 2.37 -11.96
C LEU A 23 -20.52 3.89 -11.93
N TRP A 24 -21.78 4.36 -11.98
CA TRP A 24 -22.10 5.77 -11.76
C TRP A 24 -22.35 5.97 -10.27
N THR A 25 -21.56 6.80 -9.62
CA THR A 25 -21.65 7.05 -8.19
C THR A 25 -21.18 8.46 -7.85
N GLU A 26 -21.64 8.97 -6.72
CA GLU A 26 -21.12 10.21 -6.17
C GLU A 26 -19.72 9.96 -5.61
N ALA A 27 -18.85 10.98 -5.73
CA ALA A 27 -17.51 10.97 -5.21
C ALA A 27 -17.19 12.32 -4.57
N GLU A 28 -16.45 12.27 -3.47
CA GLU A 28 -15.90 13.43 -2.79
C GLU A 28 -14.42 13.57 -3.15
N ILE A 29 -13.96 14.76 -3.47
CA ILE A 29 -12.55 15.03 -3.71
C ILE A 29 -12.03 15.86 -2.55
N LEU A 30 -11.05 15.32 -1.84
CA LEU A 30 -10.27 16.06 -0.86
C LEU A 30 -9.00 16.59 -1.53
N VAL A 31 -8.70 17.87 -1.30
CA VAL A 31 -7.51 18.51 -1.83
C VAL A 31 -6.87 19.31 -0.70
N ASP A 32 -5.61 19.04 -0.42
CA ASP A 32 -4.84 19.86 0.50
C ASP A 32 -4.55 21.23 -0.12
N ARG A 33 -4.50 22.23 0.70
CA ARG A 33 -4.11 23.56 0.26
C ARG A 33 -2.62 23.60 -0.07
N PRO A 34 -2.21 24.24 -1.17
CA PRO A 34 -0.80 24.33 -1.56
C PRO A 34 0.03 25.20 -0.63
N ASP A 35 -0.62 26.08 0.16
CA ASP A 35 -0.02 27.02 1.10
C ASP A 35 -0.11 26.50 2.56
N ARG A 36 0.06 25.19 2.77
CA ARG A 36 0.13 24.64 4.13
C ARG A 36 1.21 25.36 4.92
N SER A 37 0.84 25.91 6.05
CA SER A 37 1.69 26.69 6.93
C SER A 37 1.32 26.37 8.38
N ASP A 38 2.06 26.93 9.34
CA ASP A 38 1.75 26.79 10.76
C ASP A 38 0.32 27.30 11.10
N ASP A 39 -0.23 28.21 10.29
CA ASP A 39 -1.60 28.71 10.43
C ASP A 39 -2.67 27.75 9.88
N TYR A 40 -2.27 26.79 8.99
CA TYR A 40 -3.14 25.78 8.38
C TYR A 40 -2.43 24.42 8.33
N PRO A 41 -2.15 23.82 9.49
CA PRO A 41 -1.33 22.59 9.57
C PRO A 41 -2.07 21.35 9.07
N ASP A 42 -3.41 21.38 9.04
CA ASP A 42 -4.21 20.18 8.82
C ASP A 42 -4.38 19.88 7.33
N SER A 43 -3.91 18.70 6.94
CA SER A 43 -4.27 18.08 5.68
C SER A 43 -5.76 17.72 5.67
N ALA A 44 -6.47 17.99 4.57
CA ALA A 44 -7.84 17.54 4.37
C ALA A 44 -7.95 16.02 4.49
N PHE A 45 -6.93 15.29 4.03
CA PHE A 45 -6.83 13.84 4.16
C PHE A 45 -6.67 13.42 5.64
N MET A 46 -5.80 14.09 6.40
CA MET A 46 -5.64 13.78 7.84
C MET A 46 -6.89 14.08 8.64
N THR A 47 -7.59 15.18 8.31
CA THR A 47 -8.89 15.50 8.90
C THR A 47 -9.89 14.37 8.63
N PHE A 48 -9.94 13.86 7.38
CA PHE A 48 -10.78 12.72 7.03
C PHE A 48 -10.38 11.45 7.82
N ILE A 49 -9.10 11.12 7.89
CA ILE A 49 -8.63 9.91 8.61
C ILE A 49 -8.92 9.99 10.12
N HIS A 50 -8.90 11.18 10.69
CA HIS A 50 -9.21 11.38 12.13
C HIS A 50 -10.72 11.47 12.40
N ASP A 51 -11.56 11.65 11.39
CA ASP A 51 -13.00 11.61 11.56
C ASP A 51 -13.45 10.22 12.04
N ALA A 52 -14.12 10.19 13.18
CA ALA A 52 -14.64 8.96 13.77
C ALA A 52 -15.59 8.18 12.83
N HIS A 53 -16.25 8.87 11.89
CA HIS A 53 -17.12 8.24 10.88
C HIS A 53 -16.35 7.63 9.71
N ALA A 54 -15.11 8.03 9.49
CA ALA A 54 -14.22 7.49 8.46
C ALA A 54 -13.35 6.33 8.99
N GLN A 55 -13.31 6.12 10.31
CA GLN A 55 -12.50 5.05 10.89
C GLN A 55 -13.13 3.67 10.66
N PRO A 56 -12.31 2.64 10.35
CA PRO A 56 -12.79 1.29 10.17
C PRO A 56 -13.39 0.74 11.47
N ARG A 57 -14.53 0.04 11.33
CA ARG A 57 -15.20 -0.68 12.42
C ARG A 57 -15.02 -2.20 12.29
N GLU A 58 -14.97 -2.69 11.06
CA GLU A 58 -14.86 -4.09 10.73
C GLU A 58 -13.51 -4.40 10.08
N SER A 59 -13.12 -3.62 9.07
CA SER A 59 -11.89 -3.88 8.32
C SER A 59 -11.35 -2.65 7.59
N ALA A 60 -10.03 -2.61 7.40
CA ALA A 60 -9.42 -1.76 6.38
C ALA A 60 -8.30 -2.52 5.66
N VAL A 61 -8.31 -2.39 4.33
CA VAL A 61 -7.23 -2.87 3.45
C VAL A 61 -6.54 -1.64 2.86
N ILE A 62 -5.25 -1.55 3.06
CA ILE A 62 -4.45 -0.36 2.72
C ILE A 62 -3.29 -0.78 1.82
N GLN A 63 -3.12 -0.07 0.71
CA GLN A 63 -1.91 -0.10 -0.11
C GLN A 63 -1.25 1.27 -0.07
N THR A 64 0.03 1.31 0.29
CA THR A 64 0.81 2.53 0.34
C THR A 64 2.23 2.29 -0.18
N ALA A 65 2.69 3.14 -1.08
CA ALA A 65 4.03 2.99 -1.64
C ALA A 65 5.13 3.16 -0.59
N TYR A 66 4.92 4.09 0.35
CA TYR A 66 5.84 4.39 1.45
C TYR A 66 5.10 4.30 2.78
N LEU A 67 5.72 3.63 3.75
CA LEU A 67 5.17 3.38 5.07
C LEU A 67 6.23 3.74 6.13
N ILE A 68 6.14 4.93 6.67
CA ILE A 68 6.95 5.38 7.81
C ILE A 68 5.97 5.94 8.86
N PRO A 69 5.35 5.06 9.68
CA PRO A 69 4.39 5.49 10.68
C PRO A 69 5.10 6.22 11.82
N ASN A 70 4.43 7.18 12.42
CA ASN A 70 4.87 7.72 13.70
C ASN A 70 4.20 6.98 14.88
N GLY A 71 4.59 7.30 16.11
CA GLY A 71 4.01 6.68 17.31
C GLY A 71 2.49 6.84 17.41
N GLN A 72 1.93 7.96 16.95
CA GLN A 72 0.48 8.18 16.94
C GLN A 72 -0.23 7.24 15.94
N THR A 73 0.36 7.02 14.77
CA THR A 73 -0.16 6.07 13.77
C THR A 73 -0.16 4.65 14.34
N VAL A 74 0.96 4.22 14.96
CA VAL A 74 1.06 2.90 15.59
C VAL A 74 0.01 2.73 16.70
N ALA A 75 -0.13 3.70 17.59
CA ALA A 75 -1.13 3.68 18.66
C ALA A 75 -2.58 3.64 18.11
N ASN A 76 -2.85 4.34 17.00
CA ASN A 76 -4.17 4.31 16.37
C ASN A 76 -4.48 2.93 15.73
N LEU A 77 -3.49 2.32 15.06
CA LEU A 77 -3.62 0.97 14.52
C LEU A 77 -3.92 -0.05 15.64
N GLU A 78 -3.16 0.00 16.75
CA GLU A 78 -3.38 -0.85 17.91
C GLU A 78 -4.78 -0.65 18.53
N ARG A 79 -5.23 0.58 18.65
CA ARG A 79 -6.59 0.89 19.13
C ARG A 79 -7.67 0.26 18.25
N LEU A 80 -7.51 0.34 16.92
CA LEU A 80 -8.48 -0.19 15.96
C LEU A 80 -8.51 -1.72 15.98
N THR A 81 -7.35 -2.39 15.99
CA THR A 81 -7.27 -3.86 16.05
C THR A 81 -7.76 -4.38 17.39
N SER A 82 -7.44 -3.70 18.52
CA SER A 82 -7.95 -4.04 19.85
C SER A 82 -9.48 -3.87 19.95
N ALA A 83 -10.06 -2.99 19.15
CA ALA A 83 -11.52 -2.83 19.03
C ALA A 83 -12.17 -3.91 18.14
N GLY A 84 -11.38 -4.82 17.54
CA GLY A 84 -11.84 -5.95 16.73
C GLY A 84 -11.78 -5.70 15.21
N ALA A 85 -11.26 -4.57 14.74
CA ALA A 85 -11.09 -4.35 13.31
C ALA A 85 -9.93 -5.19 12.75
N THR A 86 -10.12 -5.77 11.56
CA THR A 86 -9.05 -6.44 10.81
C THR A 86 -8.36 -5.41 9.90
N LEU A 87 -7.08 -5.18 10.11
CA LEU A 87 -6.29 -4.24 9.33
C LEU A 87 -5.22 -4.97 8.52
N ARG A 88 -5.20 -4.76 7.21
CA ARG A 88 -4.21 -5.32 6.28
C ARG A 88 -3.48 -4.18 5.59
N ILE A 89 -2.17 -4.20 5.63
CA ILE A 89 -1.33 -3.16 5.00
C ILE A 89 -0.33 -3.82 4.06
N LEU A 90 -0.29 -3.35 2.81
CA LEU A 90 0.71 -3.70 1.82
C LEU A 90 1.58 -2.48 1.51
N THR A 91 2.88 -2.68 1.54
CA THR A 91 3.88 -1.69 1.12
C THR A 91 5.01 -2.33 0.32
N ASN A 92 5.98 -1.54 -0.07
CA ASN A 92 7.16 -2.05 -0.79
C ASN A 92 8.12 -2.83 0.13
N SER A 93 8.63 -3.95 -0.38
CA SER A 93 9.79 -4.64 0.19
C SER A 93 11.10 -3.89 -0.10
N ALA A 94 12.22 -4.41 0.39
CA ALA A 94 13.55 -3.92 0.01
C ALA A 94 13.78 -3.95 -1.51
N LYS A 95 13.25 -4.97 -2.19
CA LYS A 95 13.47 -5.20 -3.62
C LYS A 95 12.55 -4.35 -4.50
N SER A 96 11.32 -4.08 -4.06
CA SER A 96 10.34 -3.29 -4.83
C SER A 96 10.39 -1.79 -4.51
N ASN A 97 11.12 -1.37 -3.47
CA ASN A 97 11.24 0.04 -3.09
C ASN A 97 12.31 0.73 -3.93
N ASN A 98 11.97 1.88 -4.51
CA ASN A 98 12.90 2.72 -5.27
C ASN A 98 13.70 3.72 -4.40
N HIS A 99 13.41 3.80 -3.08
CA HIS A 99 14.07 4.68 -2.12
C HIS A 99 14.60 3.90 -0.91
N SER A 100 15.90 3.61 -0.91
CA SER A 100 16.56 2.86 0.15
C SER A 100 16.46 3.50 1.54
N SER A 101 16.41 4.84 1.62
CA SER A 101 16.21 5.58 2.87
C SER A 101 14.81 5.33 3.45
N VAL A 102 13.78 5.43 2.64
CA VAL A 102 12.39 5.14 3.05
C VAL A 102 12.27 3.71 3.56
N HIS A 103 12.86 2.75 2.83
CA HIS A 103 12.87 1.36 3.28
C HIS A 103 13.62 1.17 4.60
N ALA A 104 14.76 1.85 4.79
CA ALA A 104 15.54 1.76 6.03
C ALA A 104 14.71 2.17 7.25
N TYR A 105 13.96 3.27 7.17
CA TYR A 105 13.12 3.72 8.27
C TYR A 105 11.91 2.80 8.47
N TYR A 106 11.21 2.44 7.39
CA TYR A 106 10.11 1.48 7.45
C TYR A 106 10.51 0.17 8.13
N ALA A 107 11.67 -0.40 7.75
CA ALA A 107 12.17 -1.65 8.33
C ALA A 107 12.30 -1.61 9.87
N GLY A 108 12.51 -0.42 10.43
CA GLY A 108 12.54 -0.20 11.88
C GLY A 108 11.18 -0.36 12.55
N TYR A 109 10.09 -0.11 11.82
CA TYR A 109 8.72 -0.16 12.36
C TYR A 109 8.02 -1.51 12.22
N ARG A 110 8.56 -2.45 11.43
CA ARG A 110 7.91 -3.75 11.15
C ARG A 110 7.41 -4.46 12.40
N LYS A 111 8.27 -4.59 13.43
CA LYS A 111 7.90 -5.27 14.68
C LYS A 111 6.80 -4.51 15.42
N ALA A 112 6.92 -3.19 15.53
CA ALA A 112 5.90 -2.36 16.16
C ALA A 112 4.55 -2.48 15.44
N LEU A 113 4.54 -2.48 14.11
CA LEU A 113 3.34 -2.69 13.32
C LEU A 113 2.72 -4.07 13.57
N LEU A 114 3.52 -5.13 13.52
CA LEU A 114 3.02 -6.49 13.75
C LEU A 114 2.47 -6.68 15.17
N THR A 115 3.06 -6.04 16.18
CA THR A 115 2.56 -6.11 17.56
C THR A 115 1.23 -5.39 17.76
N THR A 116 0.84 -4.47 16.88
CA THR A 116 -0.51 -3.88 16.90
C THR A 116 -1.61 -4.84 16.46
N GLY A 117 -1.27 -6.01 15.91
CA GLY A 117 -2.24 -6.94 15.33
C GLY A 117 -2.58 -6.68 13.86
N VAL A 118 -1.86 -5.80 13.19
CA VAL A 118 -2.00 -5.57 11.75
C VAL A 118 -1.41 -6.74 10.96
N ASP A 119 -2.11 -7.21 9.93
CA ASP A 119 -1.54 -8.08 8.90
C ASP A 119 -0.70 -7.26 7.93
N LEU A 120 0.63 -7.42 8.01
CA LEU A 120 1.60 -6.65 7.22
C LEU A 120 2.13 -7.47 6.06
N TYR A 121 2.15 -6.84 4.88
CA TYR A 121 2.62 -7.44 3.63
C TYR A 121 3.63 -6.53 2.93
N GLU A 122 4.57 -7.15 2.22
CA GLU A 122 5.57 -6.48 1.40
C GLU A 122 5.57 -7.03 -0.02
N LEU A 123 5.42 -6.14 -1.02
CA LEU A 123 5.41 -6.54 -2.42
C LEU A 123 6.75 -7.20 -2.81
N GLN A 124 6.71 -8.34 -3.49
CA GLN A 124 7.91 -9.06 -3.91
C GLN A 124 8.66 -8.38 -5.07
N GLY A 125 8.00 -7.46 -5.80
CA GLY A 125 8.53 -6.87 -7.03
C GLY A 125 8.37 -7.77 -8.26
N LYS A 126 7.63 -8.86 -8.10
CA LYS A 126 7.08 -9.78 -9.13
C LYS A 126 5.55 -9.81 -8.92
N GLY A 127 4.83 -10.72 -9.43
CA GLY A 127 3.42 -10.90 -9.09
C GLY A 127 2.46 -10.42 -10.16
N SER A 128 1.34 -9.76 -9.82
CA SER A 128 0.26 -9.42 -10.78
C SER A 128 0.74 -8.65 -12.02
N LEU A 129 1.92 -8.03 -11.92
CA LEU A 129 2.67 -7.45 -13.02
C LEU A 129 3.53 -8.46 -13.79
N ALA A 130 3.58 -9.74 -13.43
CA ALA A 130 4.41 -10.75 -14.15
C ALA A 130 4.14 -10.73 -15.66
N ALA A 131 2.88 -10.67 -16.08
CA ALA A 131 2.51 -10.57 -17.50
C ALA A 131 2.97 -9.25 -18.17
N TYR A 132 3.18 -8.18 -17.39
CA TYR A 132 3.77 -6.94 -17.90
C TYR A 132 5.30 -7.04 -17.90
N LEU A 133 5.89 -7.63 -16.87
CA LEU A 133 7.33 -7.85 -16.75
C LEU A 133 7.87 -8.76 -17.85
N ASP A 134 7.10 -9.78 -18.25
CA ASP A 134 7.42 -10.62 -19.42
C ASP A 134 7.57 -9.83 -20.73
N ARG A 135 6.88 -8.69 -20.84
CA ARG A 135 6.98 -7.78 -22.00
C ARG A 135 8.16 -6.83 -21.96
N VAL A 136 8.64 -6.47 -20.76
CA VAL A 136 9.71 -5.47 -20.57
C VAL A 136 11.07 -6.09 -20.21
N GLY A 137 11.10 -7.41 -19.99
CA GLY A 137 12.31 -8.17 -19.69
C GLY A 137 12.44 -8.62 -18.25
N GLU A 138 13.14 -9.71 -18.00
CA GLU A 138 13.26 -10.39 -16.70
C GLU A 138 13.88 -9.52 -15.57
N ASP A 139 14.62 -8.49 -15.91
CA ASP A 139 15.26 -7.57 -14.93
C ASP A 139 14.38 -6.39 -14.50
N ALA A 140 13.15 -6.30 -15.00
CA ALA A 140 12.24 -5.22 -14.62
C ALA A 140 11.72 -5.44 -13.19
N HIS A 141 12.00 -4.49 -12.31
CA HIS A 141 11.45 -4.46 -10.97
C HIS A 141 10.18 -3.62 -10.95
N ALA A 142 9.09 -4.23 -10.50
CA ALA A 142 7.85 -3.51 -10.26
C ALA A 142 7.77 -3.08 -8.81
N GLY A 143 7.61 -1.78 -8.59
CA GLY A 143 7.35 -1.20 -7.29
C GLY A 143 5.88 -0.82 -7.14
N LEU A 144 5.36 -0.96 -5.92
CA LEU A 144 4.05 -0.41 -5.57
C LEU A 144 4.11 1.12 -5.60
N HIS A 145 3.20 1.74 -6.36
CA HIS A 145 3.01 3.19 -6.30
C HIS A 145 1.57 3.59 -5.99
N THR A 146 0.72 2.61 -5.74
CA THR A 146 -0.66 2.78 -5.32
C THR A 146 -0.76 3.41 -3.92
N LYS A 147 -1.70 4.31 -3.73
CA LYS A 147 -2.16 4.80 -2.44
C LYS A 147 -3.67 4.67 -2.45
N ALA A 148 -4.12 3.55 -1.92
CA ALA A 148 -5.53 3.20 -1.89
C ALA A 148 -5.90 2.56 -0.55
N MET A 149 -7.14 2.78 -0.13
CA MET A 149 -7.69 2.19 1.08
C MET A 149 -9.14 1.79 0.82
N VAL A 150 -9.53 0.63 1.30
CA VAL A 150 -10.94 0.21 1.36
C VAL A 150 -11.31 0.00 2.81
N ILE A 151 -12.35 0.70 3.28
CA ILE A 151 -12.83 0.68 4.66
C ILE A 151 -14.19 -0.03 4.69
N ASP A 152 -14.32 -1.04 5.54
CA ASP A 152 -15.55 -1.80 5.84
C ASP A 152 -16.27 -2.30 4.58
N ASN A 153 -15.55 -2.54 3.47
CA ASN A 153 -16.09 -2.90 2.15
C ASN A 153 -17.13 -1.90 1.61
N ARG A 154 -17.11 -0.66 2.07
CA ARG A 154 -18.12 0.37 1.77
C ARG A 154 -17.55 1.67 1.25
N VAL A 155 -16.33 2.01 1.66
CA VAL A 155 -15.68 3.25 1.29
C VAL A 155 -14.36 2.93 0.62
N ALA A 156 -14.15 3.42 -0.60
CA ALA A 156 -12.86 3.40 -1.26
C ALA A 156 -12.24 4.80 -1.23
N VAL A 157 -10.97 4.87 -0.89
CA VAL A 157 -10.15 6.08 -0.89
C VAL A 157 -8.97 5.84 -1.81
N ILE A 158 -8.79 6.68 -2.82
CA ILE A 158 -7.71 6.57 -3.80
C ILE A 158 -7.07 7.94 -3.95
N GLY A 159 -5.77 8.05 -3.83
CA GLY A 159 -5.13 9.36 -3.88
C GLY A 159 -3.62 9.34 -3.98
N SER A 160 -3.01 10.44 -3.58
CA SER A 160 -1.56 10.63 -3.60
C SER A 160 -0.90 10.43 -2.23
N TYR A 161 -1.66 10.40 -1.13
CA TYR A 161 -1.17 10.34 0.24
C TYR A 161 -0.48 9.00 0.55
N ASN A 162 0.81 9.04 0.91
CA ASN A 162 1.52 7.93 1.52
C ASN A 162 1.41 7.98 3.05
N MET A 163 1.58 6.84 3.72
CA MET A 163 1.68 6.78 5.18
C MET A 163 3.10 7.14 5.63
N ASP A 164 3.57 8.33 5.28
CA ASP A 164 4.90 8.84 5.58
C ASP A 164 4.87 10.29 6.11
N PRO A 165 5.97 10.79 6.70
CA PRO A 165 6.04 12.15 7.22
C PRO A 165 5.88 13.24 6.15
N ARG A 166 6.37 13.01 4.92
CA ARG A 166 6.24 14.01 3.84
C ARG A 166 4.79 14.24 3.46
N SER A 167 4.04 13.16 3.24
CA SER A 167 2.61 13.28 2.92
C SER A 167 1.83 13.90 4.08
N ARG A 168 2.22 13.59 5.32
CA ARG A 168 1.55 14.12 6.50
C ARG A 168 1.80 15.61 6.71
N VAL A 169 3.04 16.10 6.48
CA VAL A 169 3.46 17.43 6.92
C VAL A 169 3.72 18.38 5.75
N TRP A 170 4.38 17.90 4.68
CA TRP A 170 4.97 18.78 3.66
C TRP A 170 4.22 18.79 2.33
N ASN A 171 3.75 17.63 1.89
CA ASN A 171 3.10 17.54 0.59
C ASN A 171 1.68 18.11 0.64
N SER A 172 1.24 18.65 -0.50
CA SER A 172 -0.19 18.87 -0.76
C SER A 172 -0.73 17.63 -1.46
N GLU A 173 -1.70 16.99 -0.83
CA GLU A 173 -2.24 15.70 -1.27
C GLU A 173 -3.64 15.85 -1.86
N ILE A 174 -4.02 14.89 -2.69
CA ILE A 174 -5.36 14.77 -3.23
C ILE A 174 -5.89 13.36 -2.98
N ALA A 175 -7.17 13.25 -2.63
CA ALA A 175 -7.82 11.95 -2.50
C ALA A 175 -9.24 11.98 -3.05
N LEU A 176 -9.62 10.93 -3.73
CA LEU A 176 -10.99 10.61 -4.13
C LEU A 176 -11.60 9.67 -3.10
N ILE A 177 -12.75 10.03 -2.54
CA ILE A 177 -13.50 9.21 -1.61
C ILE A 177 -14.82 8.81 -2.26
N VAL A 178 -15.04 7.51 -2.38
CA VAL A 178 -16.25 6.94 -2.95
C VAL A 178 -16.94 6.08 -1.90
N ARG A 179 -18.13 6.52 -1.45
CA ARG A 179 -18.94 5.81 -0.45
C ARG A 179 -20.00 4.94 -1.17
N ASN A 180 -19.51 3.92 -1.88
CA ASN A 180 -20.32 2.97 -2.62
C ASN A 180 -19.78 1.55 -2.43
N PRO A 181 -20.55 0.61 -1.84
CA PRO A 181 -20.08 -0.75 -1.59
C PRO A 181 -19.71 -1.52 -2.86
N ASP A 182 -20.36 -1.27 -3.98
CA ASP A 182 -20.04 -1.98 -5.24
C ASP A 182 -18.70 -1.49 -5.80
N PHE A 183 -18.46 -0.17 -5.76
CA PHE A 183 -17.18 0.40 -6.14
C PHE A 183 -16.06 -0.03 -5.18
N ALA A 184 -16.31 0.04 -3.87
CA ALA A 184 -15.33 -0.39 -2.86
C ALA A 184 -14.93 -1.86 -3.06
N ARG A 185 -15.89 -2.73 -3.40
CA ARG A 185 -15.63 -4.15 -3.68
C ARG A 185 -14.81 -4.35 -4.94
N GLN A 186 -15.04 -3.56 -6.00
CA GLN A 186 -14.21 -3.62 -7.21
C GLN A 186 -12.77 -3.19 -6.92
N VAL A 187 -12.57 -2.09 -6.18
CA VAL A 187 -11.24 -1.65 -5.76
C VAL A 187 -10.55 -2.71 -4.91
N LEU A 188 -11.26 -3.28 -3.93
CA LEU A 188 -10.73 -4.34 -3.09
C LEU A 188 -10.31 -5.57 -3.91
N GLN A 189 -11.11 -5.97 -4.88
CA GLN A 189 -10.81 -7.12 -5.74
C GLN A 189 -9.51 -6.91 -6.54
N GLU A 190 -9.24 -5.70 -7.02
CA GLU A 190 -7.96 -5.39 -7.67
C GLU A 190 -6.81 -5.38 -6.66
N MET A 191 -7.03 -4.80 -5.46
CA MET A 191 -6.01 -4.80 -4.41
C MET A 191 -5.63 -6.21 -3.94
N GLU A 192 -6.60 -7.14 -3.83
CA GLU A 192 -6.38 -8.52 -3.33
C GLU A 192 -5.37 -9.30 -4.17
N ARG A 193 -5.22 -8.98 -5.45
CA ARG A 193 -4.21 -9.62 -6.31
C ARG A 193 -2.79 -9.39 -5.82
N ASP A 194 -2.54 -8.21 -5.24
CA ASP A 194 -1.22 -7.85 -4.74
C ASP A 194 -0.92 -8.46 -3.37
N PHE A 195 -1.94 -8.95 -2.65
CA PHE A 195 -1.77 -9.65 -1.36
C PHE A 195 -1.55 -11.16 -1.52
N ALA A 196 -1.68 -11.70 -2.73
CA ALA A 196 -1.49 -13.11 -3.01
C ALA A 196 -0.04 -13.56 -2.70
N PRO A 197 0.18 -14.82 -2.26
CA PRO A 197 1.51 -15.30 -1.86
C PRO A 197 2.58 -15.19 -2.95
N GLU A 198 2.19 -15.30 -4.22
CA GLU A 198 3.06 -15.12 -5.39
C GLU A 198 3.45 -13.65 -5.62
N ALA A 199 2.64 -12.70 -5.12
CA ALA A 199 2.86 -11.27 -5.29
C ALA A 199 3.57 -10.63 -4.10
N SER A 200 3.32 -11.12 -2.88
CA SER A 200 3.76 -10.46 -1.65
C SER A 200 4.22 -11.42 -0.56
N TRP A 201 5.14 -10.94 0.24
CA TRP A 201 5.54 -11.57 1.49
C TRP A 201 4.58 -11.15 2.60
N ARG A 202 3.96 -12.11 3.28
CA ARG A 202 3.29 -11.85 4.56
C ARG A 202 4.33 -11.88 5.68
N LEU A 203 4.36 -10.84 6.51
CA LEU A 203 5.26 -10.74 7.64
C LEU A 203 4.60 -11.29 8.89
N SER A 204 5.40 -11.94 9.73
CA SER A 204 5.02 -12.40 11.07
C SER A 204 6.21 -12.35 12.03
N LEU A 205 5.94 -12.58 13.30
CA LEU A 205 6.98 -12.83 14.31
C LEU A 205 6.96 -14.31 14.68
N ASP A 206 8.13 -14.92 14.79
CA ASP A 206 8.27 -16.26 15.35
C ASP A 206 8.20 -16.24 16.90
N ASP A 207 8.31 -17.40 17.53
CA ASP A 207 8.25 -17.56 18.99
C ASP A 207 9.39 -16.81 19.74
N THR A 208 10.45 -16.43 19.04
CA THR A 208 11.55 -15.62 19.58
C THR A 208 11.36 -14.12 19.35
N GLY A 209 10.31 -13.72 18.65
CA GLY A 209 10.07 -12.35 18.22
C GLY A 209 10.94 -11.92 17.04
N ALA A 210 11.50 -12.86 16.27
CA ALA A 210 12.22 -12.57 15.04
C ALA A 210 11.24 -12.48 13.87
N LEU A 211 11.57 -11.63 12.87
CA LEU A 211 10.77 -11.44 11.68
C LEU A 211 10.86 -12.66 10.75
N VAL A 212 9.72 -13.08 10.24
CA VAL A 212 9.56 -14.13 9.24
C VAL A 212 8.74 -13.59 8.07
N TRP A 213 9.21 -13.82 6.86
CA TRP A 213 8.53 -13.52 5.60
C TRP A 213 8.01 -14.83 4.99
N THR A 214 6.71 -14.93 4.78
CA THR A 214 6.07 -16.09 4.15
C THR A 214 5.46 -15.66 2.82
N GLY A 215 5.77 -16.37 1.74
CA GLY A 215 5.27 -16.11 0.40
C GLY A 215 5.67 -17.23 -0.55
N GLU A 216 5.36 -17.07 -1.82
CA GLU A 216 5.67 -18.06 -2.85
C GLU A 216 6.93 -17.65 -3.62
N SER A 217 7.83 -18.59 -3.85
CA SER A 217 9.03 -18.43 -4.67
C SER A 217 9.23 -19.72 -5.47
N GLU A 218 9.37 -19.60 -6.80
CA GLU A 218 9.53 -20.75 -7.70
C GLU A 218 8.40 -21.79 -7.55
N ASP A 219 7.15 -21.31 -7.45
CA ASP A 219 5.91 -22.08 -7.27
C ASP A 219 5.86 -22.89 -5.95
N GLU A 220 6.73 -22.59 -4.98
CA GLU A 220 6.73 -23.18 -3.63
C GLU A 220 6.51 -22.15 -2.54
N LEU A 221 5.70 -22.50 -1.53
CA LEU A 221 5.54 -21.67 -0.34
C LEU A 221 6.80 -21.76 0.52
N VAL A 222 7.44 -20.62 0.74
CA VAL A 222 8.70 -20.53 1.48
C VAL A 222 8.59 -19.60 2.68
N GLN A 223 9.41 -19.84 3.68
CA GLN A 223 9.60 -18.96 4.82
C GLN A 223 11.05 -18.49 4.89
N LEU A 224 11.24 -17.17 4.98
CA LEU A 224 12.54 -16.53 5.06
C LEU A 224 12.68 -15.82 6.40
N THR A 225 13.85 -15.93 7.01
CA THR A 225 14.20 -15.27 8.29
C THR A 225 15.11 -14.06 8.11
N LYS A 226 15.35 -13.69 6.86
CA LYS A 226 16.13 -12.52 6.47
C LYS A 226 15.33 -11.73 5.46
N ASP A 227 15.46 -10.41 5.48
CA ASP A 227 14.79 -9.49 4.57
C ASP A 227 15.03 -9.89 3.10
N PRO A 228 13.97 -10.29 2.38
CA PRO A 228 14.10 -10.80 1.02
C PRO A 228 14.73 -9.77 0.07
N GLY A 229 15.69 -10.23 -0.73
CA GLY A 229 16.38 -9.37 -1.70
C GLY A 229 17.39 -8.39 -1.10
N SER A 230 17.68 -8.47 0.20
CA SER A 230 18.70 -7.65 0.85
C SER A 230 20.00 -8.42 1.13
N SER A 231 21.13 -7.75 0.93
CA SER A 231 22.43 -8.23 1.41
C SER A 231 22.65 -7.86 2.90
N TRP A 232 23.69 -8.40 3.51
CA TRP A 232 24.06 -7.98 4.86
C TRP A 232 24.54 -6.51 4.91
N TRP A 233 25.15 -6.04 3.81
CA TRP A 233 25.59 -4.65 3.67
C TRP A 233 24.38 -3.71 3.63
N ASP A 234 23.32 -4.05 2.91
CA ASP A 234 22.11 -3.24 2.86
C ASP A 234 21.51 -3.07 4.26
N ARG A 235 21.39 -4.18 4.99
CA ARG A 235 20.88 -4.16 6.37
C ARG A 235 21.75 -3.36 7.33
N PHE A 236 23.08 -3.42 7.15
CA PHE A 236 24.02 -2.60 7.92
C PHE A 236 23.84 -1.12 7.60
N LEU A 237 23.79 -0.76 6.31
CA LEU A 237 23.58 0.62 5.87
C LEU A 237 22.24 1.17 6.34
N TRP A 238 21.17 0.39 6.29
CA TRP A 238 19.87 0.81 6.83
C TRP A 238 19.93 1.03 8.35
N GLY A 239 20.69 0.19 9.06
CA GLY A 239 20.96 0.42 10.49
C GLY A 239 21.64 1.74 10.76
N MET A 240 22.63 2.10 9.93
CA MET A 240 23.32 3.40 10.01
C MET A 240 22.42 4.57 9.63
N LEU A 241 21.64 4.45 8.54
CA LEU A 241 20.71 5.50 8.10
C LEU A 241 19.68 5.87 9.17
N ARG A 242 19.18 4.88 9.93
CA ARG A 242 18.22 5.13 11.02
C ARG A 242 18.80 5.90 12.22
N LEU A 243 20.12 6.02 12.32
CA LEU A 243 20.78 6.87 13.34
C LEU A 243 20.78 8.35 12.95
N LEU A 244 20.50 8.67 11.70
CA LEU A 244 20.40 10.04 11.21
C LEU A 244 18.99 10.59 11.49
N PRO A 245 18.84 11.86 11.83
CA PRO A 245 17.52 12.49 12.10
C PRO A 245 16.80 12.87 10.79
N LEU A 246 16.70 11.94 9.83
CA LEU A 246 16.11 12.19 8.50
C LEU A 246 14.64 11.71 8.40
N GLU A 247 14.12 11.07 9.44
CA GLU A 247 12.78 10.47 9.42
C GLU A 247 11.68 11.45 9.04
N ASN A 248 11.78 12.70 9.52
CA ASN A 248 10.79 13.74 9.26
C ASN A 248 10.92 14.40 7.89
N GLU A 249 11.97 14.09 7.15
CA GLU A 249 12.24 14.64 5.81
C GLU A 249 11.84 13.66 4.68
N LEU A 250 11.47 12.42 5.06
CA LEU A 250 11.17 11.32 4.14
C LEU A 250 9.66 11.15 3.85
#